data_d29e746b5faf1e28e59594faecc69290
#
_entry.id   d29e746b5faf1e28e59594faecc69290
#
_cell.length_a   1.000
_cell.length_b   1.000
_cell.length_c   1.000
_cell.angle_alpha   90.00
_cell.angle_beta   90.00
_cell.angle_gamma   90.00
#
_symmetry.space_group_name_H-M   'P 1'
#
loop_
_entity.id
_entity.type
_entity.pdbx_description
1 polymer ?
#
loop_
_entity_poly.entity_id
_entity_poly.type
_entity_poly.pdbx_seq_one_letter_code
_entity_poly.pdbx_strand_id
1 'polypeptide(L)'
;MRWANGWWSSPVLDQILPWLTYLGSHFAVILFIILSWIITKQRKVLRRLIFLYAIQSAVIYGLKFLVQRQRPLFFLEMASKLSKGPGEILDPSFPSAHADFSFMMATLLALWFPRYRIIFFIVAVFIGWTRIYLGVHYPTDVIVGALLGYGITKVFLHYLTLPSSDEKRLRRD
;
A
#
# COMPACT_ATOMS: atom_id res chain seq x y z
N MET A 1 -13.59 -10.40 14.38
CA MET A 1 -12.26 -10.85 13.90
C MET A 1 -11.97 -12.35 14.14
N ARG A 2 -12.50 -13.00 15.21
CA ARG A 2 -12.37 -14.48 15.37
C ARG A 2 -12.86 -15.28 14.16
N TRP A 3 -13.86 -14.82 13.43
CA TRP A 3 -14.40 -15.46 12.23
C TRP A 3 -13.46 -15.36 11.01
N ALA A 4 -12.72 -14.28 10.84
CA ALA A 4 -11.79 -14.16 9.70
C ALA A 4 -10.57 -15.11 9.84
N ASN A 5 -10.18 -15.42 11.07
CA ASN A 5 -9.01 -16.26 11.35
C ASN A 5 -9.35 -17.70 11.74
N GLY A 6 -10.62 -18.00 12.08
CA GLY A 6 -11.06 -19.34 12.47
C GLY A 6 -11.75 -20.10 11.33
N TRP A 7 -12.56 -19.43 10.53
CA TRP A 7 -13.38 -20.06 9.49
C TRP A 7 -12.75 -20.01 8.10
N TRP A 8 -11.84 -19.04 7.86
CA TRP A 8 -11.22 -18.83 6.55
C TRP A 8 -9.72 -19.14 6.55
N SER A 9 -9.16 -19.66 7.67
CA SER A 9 -7.76 -20.04 7.69
C SER A 9 -7.57 -21.30 6.84
N SER A 10 -6.61 -21.20 5.91
CA SER A 10 -6.20 -22.31 5.06
C SER A 10 -4.68 -22.43 5.14
N PRO A 11 -4.11 -23.63 5.36
CA PRO A 11 -2.67 -23.82 5.40
C PRO A 11 -1.95 -23.27 4.16
N VAL A 12 -2.60 -23.31 3.01
CA VAL A 12 -2.08 -22.75 1.75
C VAL A 12 -2.06 -21.22 1.79
N LEU A 13 -3.15 -20.60 2.23
CA LEU A 13 -3.21 -19.13 2.35
C LEU A 13 -2.25 -18.61 3.41
N ASP A 14 -2.09 -19.31 4.53
CA ASP A 14 -1.17 -18.96 5.60
C ASP A 14 0.31 -18.95 5.13
N GLN A 15 0.63 -19.77 4.13
CA GLN A 15 1.96 -19.79 3.53
C GLN A 15 2.16 -18.73 2.43
N ILE A 16 1.15 -18.45 1.62
CA ILE A 16 1.26 -17.60 0.43
C ILE A 16 1.01 -16.13 0.74
N LEU A 17 0.00 -15.80 1.55
CA LEU A 17 -0.40 -14.42 1.80
C LEU A 17 0.68 -13.54 2.48
N PRO A 18 1.53 -14.07 3.38
CA PRO A 18 2.66 -13.30 3.92
C PRO A 18 3.61 -12.79 2.84
N TRP A 19 3.80 -13.54 1.75
CA TRP A 19 4.63 -13.12 0.62
C TRP A 19 3.91 -12.13 -0.29
N LEU A 20 2.64 -12.38 -0.61
CA LEU A 20 1.85 -11.50 -1.47
C LEU A 20 1.65 -10.11 -0.87
N THR A 21 1.51 -10.02 0.46
CA THR A 21 1.36 -8.73 1.13
C THR A 21 2.58 -7.82 0.96
N TYR A 22 3.79 -8.36 0.67
CA TYR A 22 4.98 -7.55 0.39
C TYR A 22 4.83 -6.62 -0.81
N LEU A 23 3.89 -6.89 -1.72
CA LEU A 23 3.55 -5.98 -2.82
C LEU A 23 3.00 -4.61 -2.34
N GLY A 24 2.58 -4.50 -1.09
CA GLY A 24 2.20 -3.21 -0.45
C GLY A 24 3.27 -2.66 0.49
N SER A 25 4.46 -3.24 0.56
CA SER A 25 5.53 -2.83 1.47
C SER A 25 6.34 -1.64 0.94
N HIS A 26 7.15 -1.05 1.82
CA HIS A 26 8.16 -0.05 1.44
C HIS A 26 9.09 -0.55 0.34
N PHE A 27 9.49 -1.83 0.39
CA PHE A 27 10.32 -2.45 -0.64
C PHE A 27 9.65 -2.39 -2.02
N ALA A 28 8.37 -2.74 -2.10
CA ALA A 28 7.63 -2.67 -3.36
C ALA A 28 7.52 -1.23 -3.90
N VAL A 29 7.32 -0.24 -3.01
CA VAL A 29 7.29 1.17 -3.43
C VAL A 29 8.65 1.61 -3.96
N ILE A 30 9.74 1.27 -3.28
CA ILE A 30 11.10 1.61 -3.73
C ILE A 30 11.37 0.97 -5.09
N LEU A 31 11.06 -0.32 -5.25
CA LEU A 31 11.19 -1.02 -6.53
C LEU A 31 10.34 -0.36 -7.63
N PHE A 32 9.10 0.01 -7.32
CA PHE A 32 8.20 0.73 -8.23
C PHE A 32 8.80 2.08 -8.68
N ILE A 33 9.38 2.85 -7.76
CA ILE A 33 10.04 4.13 -8.06
C ILE A 33 11.25 3.90 -8.99
N ILE A 34 12.10 2.92 -8.68
CA ILE A 34 13.28 2.58 -9.48
C ILE A 34 12.88 2.14 -10.90
N LEU A 35 11.92 1.22 -11.03
CA LEU A 35 11.43 0.75 -12.32
C LEU A 35 10.80 1.88 -13.13
N SER A 36 10.01 2.74 -12.48
CA SER A 36 9.43 3.92 -13.14
C SER A 36 10.50 4.86 -13.67
N TRP A 37 11.59 5.06 -12.94
CA TRP A 37 12.72 5.85 -13.38
C TRP A 37 13.48 5.18 -14.54
N ILE A 38 13.76 3.89 -14.46
CA ILE A 38 14.45 3.13 -15.52
C ILE A 38 13.66 3.20 -16.83
N ILE A 39 12.34 3.05 -16.77
CA ILE A 39 11.45 3.06 -17.94
C ILE A 39 11.34 4.46 -18.54
N THR A 40 11.13 5.48 -17.70
CA THR A 40 10.88 6.84 -18.18
C THR A 40 12.16 7.61 -18.49
N LYS A 41 13.27 7.26 -17.84
CA LYS A 41 14.57 8.00 -17.86
C LYS A 41 14.45 9.47 -17.42
N GLN A 42 13.32 9.86 -16.81
CA GLN A 42 13.05 11.24 -16.45
C GLN A 42 13.32 11.51 -14.96
N ARG A 43 14.35 12.29 -14.66
CA ARG A 43 14.67 12.74 -13.29
C ARG A 43 13.51 13.48 -12.62
N LYS A 44 12.65 14.14 -13.40
CA LYS A 44 11.46 14.82 -12.89
C LYS A 44 10.44 13.84 -12.31
N VAL A 45 10.21 12.70 -12.99
CA VAL A 45 9.33 11.62 -12.50
C VAL A 45 9.90 11.02 -11.22
N LEU A 46 11.20 10.68 -11.21
CA LEU A 46 11.87 10.15 -10.04
C LEU A 46 11.69 11.05 -8.81
N ARG A 47 12.02 12.34 -8.94
CA ARG A 47 11.90 13.31 -7.82
C ARG A 47 10.48 13.43 -7.31
N ARG A 48 9.48 13.44 -8.22
CA ARG A 48 8.07 13.53 -7.85
C ARG A 48 7.58 12.28 -7.12
N LEU A 49 7.98 11.09 -7.56
CA LEU A 49 7.61 9.84 -6.89
C LEU A 49 8.26 9.71 -5.51
N ILE A 50 9.54 10.11 -5.38
CA ILE A 50 10.21 10.16 -4.07
C ILE A 50 9.50 11.15 -3.13
N PHE A 51 9.13 12.33 -3.63
CA PHE A 51 8.45 13.34 -2.83
C PHE A 51 7.04 12.88 -2.41
N LEU A 52 6.28 12.25 -3.31
CA LEU A 52 4.99 11.64 -2.97
C LEU A 52 5.14 10.58 -1.89
N TYR A 53 6.09 9.67 -2.05
CA TYR A 53 6.37 8.62 -1.06
C TYR A 53 6.78 9.21 0.30
N ALA A 54 7.57 10.28 0.31
CA ALA A 54 7.94 10.97 1.55
C ALA A 54 6.72 11.59 2.26
N ILE A 55 5.81 12.23 1.51
CA ILE A 55 4.55 12.77 2.05
C ILE A 55 3.68 11.63 2.62
N GLN A 56 3.45 10.56 1.86
CA GLN A 56 2.67 9.41 2.32
C GLN A 56 3.26 8.82 3.62
N SER A 57 4.57 8.59 3.62
CA SER A 57 5.26 8.07 4.81
C SER A 57 5.13 9.02 6.01
N ALA A 58 5.32 10.32 5.82
CA ALA A 58 5.19 11.31 6.89
C ALA A 58 3.77 11.31 7.49
N VAL A 59 2.74 11.27 6.64
CA VAL A 59 1.33 11.22 7.09
C VAL A 59 1.04 9.92 7.83
N ILE A 60 1.42 8.77 7.26
CA ILE A 60 1.16 7.45 7.87
C ILE A 60 1.86 7.33 9.22
N TYR A 61 3.16 7.63 9.30
CA TYR A 61 3.90 7.50 10.55
C TYR A 61 3.55 8.59 11.57
N GLY A 62 3.19 9.80 11.11
CA GLY A 62 2.63 10.83 11.96
C GLY A 62 1.32 10.38 12.61
N LEU A 63 0.38 9.81 11.85
CA LEU A 63 -0.86 9.25 12.39
C LEU A 63 -0.63 8.05 13.30
N LYS A 64 0.31 7.17 12.98
CA LYS A 64 0.70 6.06 13.86
C LYS A 64 1.19 6.57 15.22
N PHE A 65 2.05 7.57 15.20
CA PHE A 65 2.58 8.20 16.42
C PHE A 65 1.49 8.87 17.26
N LEU A 66 0.50 9.50 16.63
CA LEU A 66 -0.59 10.19 17.32
C LEU A 66 -1.64 9.21 17.89
N VAL A 67 -2.02 8.17 17.14
CA VAL A 67 -3.14 7.28 17.51
C VAL A 67 -2.71 6.12 18.39
N GLN A 68 -1.48 5.60 18.23
CA GLN A 68 -0.89 4.53 19.05
C GLN A 68 -1.79 3.27 19.20
N ARG A 69 -2.57 2.94 18.16
CA ARG A 69 -3.52 1.82 18.22
C ARG A 69 -2.80 0.49 18.28
N GLN A 70 -3.14 -0.34 19.28
CA GLN A 70 -2.62 -1.70 19.38
C GLN A 70 -3.16 -2.58 18.24
N ARG A 71 -2.34 -3.52 17.77
CA ARG A 71 -2.70 -4.47 16.72
C ARG A 71 -3.67 -5.55 17.23
N PRO A 72 -4.55 -6.10 16.35
CA PRO A 72 -5.45 -7.19 16.73
C PRO A 72 -4.74 -8.42 17.29
N LEU A 73 -3.52 -8.71 16.85
CA LEU A 73 -2.71 -9.83 17.32
C LEU A 73 -2.48 -9.86 18.82
N PHE A 74 -2.42 -8.69 19.50
CA PHE A 74 -2.25 -8.62 20.93
C PHE A 74 -3.47 -9.14 21.71
N PHE A 75 -4.64 -9.16 21.09
CA PHE A 75 -5.89 -9.63 21.70
C PHE A 75 -6.26 -11.06 21.27
N LEU A 76 -5.55 -11.62 20.31
CA LEU A 76 -5.76 -12.95 19.79
C LEU A 76 -4.47 -13.71 20.05
N GLU A 77 -4.50 -14.80 20.78
CA GLU A 77 -3.36 -15.71 21.06
C GLU A 77 -2.69 -16.27 19.76
N MET A 78 -2.96 -15.65 18.63
CA MET A 78 -2.51 -16.03 17.29
C MET A 78 -1.13 -15.47 16.90
N ALA A 79 -0.48 -14.72 17.77
CA ALA A 79 0.86 -14.14 17.51
C ALA A 79 1.91 -15.17 17.08
N SER A 80 1.73 -16.45 17.48
CA SER A 80 2.67 -17.54 17.18
C SER A 80 2.68 -17.98 15.71
N LYS A 81 1.58 -17.78 14.96
CA LYS A 81 1.48 -18.25 13.56
C LYS A 81 2.04 -17.26 12.53
N LEU A 82 2.15 -15.99 12.87
CA LEU A 82 2.41 -14.91 11.91
C LEU A 82 3.58 -14.00 12.30
N SER A 83 4.25 -14.27 13.42
CA SER A 83 5.43 -13.53 13.87
C SER A 83 6.63 -13.84 12.96
N LYS A 84 6.71 -13.17 11.83
CA LYS A 84 7.88 -13.24 10.95
C LYS A 84 8.76 -11.99 10.98
N GLY A 85 8.62 -11.16 12.01
CA GLY A 85 9.54 -10.04 12.21
C GLY A 85 9.26 -9.31 13.52
N PRO A 86 10.23 -9.15 14.41
CA PRO A 86 10.03 -8.43 15.67
C PRO A 86 9.63 -6.97 15.50
N GLY A 87 9.94 -6.34 14.36
CA GLY A 87 9.60 -4.94 14.09
C GLY A 87 8.13 -4.68 13.72
N GLU A 88 7.44 -5.63 13.05
CA GLU A 88 6.04 -5.43 12.65
C GLU A 88 5.05 -5.51 13.81
N ILE A 89 5.43 -6.14 14.92
CA ILE A 89 4.55 -6.33 16.08
C ILE A 89 4.54 -5.09 16.97
N LEU A 90 5.63 -4.34 17.03
CA LEU A 90 5.79 -3.17 17.91
C LEU A 90 5.23 -1.88 17.30
N ASP A 91 5.03 -1.84 15.99
CA ASP A 91 4.53 -0.67 15.28
C ASP A 91 2.99 -0.54 15.41
N PRO A 92 2.43 0.65 15.72
CA PRO A 92 0.99 0.85 15.85
C PRO A 92 0.19 0.41 14.62
N SER A 93 -1.05 -0.08 14.83
CA SER A 93 -1.84 -0.65 13.74
C SER A 93 -2.45 0.41 12.81
N PHE A 94 -2.80 1.57 13.32
CA PHE A 94 -3.53 2.59 12.57
C PHE A 94 -2.62 3.72 12.06
N PRO A 95 -2.79 4.14 10.82
CA PRO A 95 -3.46 3.45 9.71
C PRO A 95 -2.56 2.38 9.07
N SER A 96 -3.11 1.58 8.13
CA SER A 96 -2.35 0.54 7.43
C SER A 96 -1.47 1.13 6.32
N ALA A 97 -0.14 1.10 6.51
CA ALA A 97 0.82 1.54 5.49
C ALA A 97 0.77 0.68 4.23
N HIS A 98 0.56 -0.64 4.35
CA HIS A 98 0.42 -1.53 3.19
C HIS A 98 -0.79 -1.16 2.32
N ALA A 99 -1.92 -0.84 2.93
CA ALA A 99 -3.09 -0.37 2.18
C ALA A 99 -2.82 0.99 1.52
N ASP A 100 -2.22 1.94 2.24
CA ASP A 100 -1.86 3.26 1.72
C ASP A 100 -0.97 3.14 0.49
N PHE A 101 0.17 2.45 0.59
CA PHE A 101 1.12 2.31 -0.50
C PHE A 101 0.54 1.54 -1.70
N SER A 102 -0.28 0.52 -1.45
CA SER A 102 -0.94 -0.21 -2.53
C SER A 102 -1.90 0.67 -3.31
N PHE A 103 -2.70 1.49 -2.63
CA PHE A 103 -3.61 2.42 -3.29
C PHE A 103 -2.89 3.60 -3.94
N MET A 104 -1.78 4.08 -3.37
CA MET A 104 -0.89 5.04 -4.03
C MET A 104 -0.38 4.47 -5.36
N MET A 105 0.22 3.28 -5.36
CA MET A 105 0.75 2.64 -6.56
C MET A 105 -0.35 2.34 -7.59
N ALA A 106 -1.51 1.83 -7.15
CA ALA A 106 -2.65 1.58 -8.01
C ALA A 106 -3.15 2.86 -8.70
N THR A 107 -3.19 3.99 -7.98
CA THR A 107 -3.60 5.29 -8.52
C THR A 107 -2.62 5.78 -9.58
N LEU A 108 -1.32 5.63 -9.35
CA LEU A 108 -0.28 5.99 -10.33
C LEU A 108 -0.31 5.10 -11.56
N LEU A 109 -0.46 3.78 -11.37
CA LEU A 109 -0.57 2.82 -12.47
C LEU A 109 -1.84 3.04 -13.29
N ALA A 110 -2.96 3.36 -12.63
CA ALA A 110 -4.21 3.71 -13.33
C ALA A 110 -4.10 4.96 -14.20
N LEU A 111 -3.23 5.92 -13.84
CA LEU A 111 -2.92 7.08 -14.67
C LEU A 111 -2.10 6.70 -15.90
N TRP A 112 -1.10 5.81 -15.73
CA TRP A 112 -0.21 5.42 -16.83
C TRP A 112 -0.82 4.36 -17.75
N PHE A 113 -1.71 3.52 -17.20
CA PHE A 113 -2.37 2.41 -17.90
C PHE A 113 -3.88 2.41 -17.65
N PRO A 114 -4.64 3.40 -18.19
CA PRO A 114 -6.08 3.57 -17.86
C PRO A 114 -6.93 2.34 -18.17
N ARG A 115 -6.56 1.58 -19.21
CA ARG A 115 -7.25 0.34 -19.61
C ARG A 115 -7.28 -0.71 -18.47
N TYR A 116 -6.24 -0.76 -17.64
CA TYR A 116 -6.07 -1.75 -16.58
C TYR A 116 -6.39 -1.21 -15.19
N ARG A 117 -6.97 0.00 -15.08
CA ARG A 117 -7.23 0.68 -13.81
C ARG A 117 -7.96 -0.20 -12.78
N ILE A 118 -8.98 -0.96 -13.23
CA ILE A 118 -9.79 -1.82 -12.34
C ILE A 118 -8.90 -2.92 -11.72
N ILE A 119 -8.02 -3.53 -12.52
CA ILE A 119 -7.12 -4.60 -12.08
C ILE A 119 -6.19 -4.08 -10.98
N PHE A 120 -5.61 -2.88 -11.14
CA PHE A 120 -4.72 -2.30 -10.13
C PHE A 120 -5.42 -2.05 -8.80
N PHE A 121 -6.67 -1.56 -8.83
CA PHE A 121 -7.45 -1.36 -7.62
C PHE A 121 -7.91 -2.69 -6.99
N ILE A 122 -8.24 -3.71 -7.77
CA ILE A 122 -8.53 -5.05 -7.25
C ILE A 122 -7.31 -5.60 -6.51
N VAL A 123 -6.10 -5.47 -7.06
CA VAL A 123 -4.86 -5.89 -6.41
C VAL A 123 -4.63 -5.11 -5.12
N ALA A 124 -4.84 -3.79 -5.11
CA ALA A 124 -4.70 -2.96 -3.90
C ALA A 124 -5.69 -3.36 -2.80
N VAL A 125 -6.96 -3.62 -3.16
CA VAL A 125 -7.99 -4.14 -2.24
C VAL A 125 -7.57 -5.50 -1.69
N PHE A 126 -7.08 -6.39 -2.54
CA PHE A 126 -6.60 -7.70 -2.13
C PHE A 126 -5.43 -7.60 -1.14
N ILE A 127 -4.45 -6.74 -1.39
CA ILE A 127 -3.35 -6.49 -0.44
C ILE A 127 -3.89 -5.96 0.89
N GLY A 128 -4.83 -5.02 0.88
CA GLY A 128 -5.50 -4.54 2.08
C GLY A 128 -6.21 -5.67 2.84
N TRP A 129 -6.94 -6.54 2.13
CA TRP A 129 -7.60 -7.69 2.71
C TRP A 129 -6.60 -8.68 3.35
N THR A 130 -5.42 -8.91 2.73
CA THR A 130 -4.40 -9.77 3.34
C THR A 130 -4.00 -9.29 4.74
N ARG A 131 -3.98 -7.96 4.99
CA ARG A 131 -3.63 -7.40 6.31
C ARG A 131 -4.66 -7.72 7.38
N ILE A 132 -5.94 -7.82 6.99
CA ILE A 132 -7.04 -8.25 7.88
C ILE A 132 -6.95 -9.75 8.13
N TYR A 133 -6.74 -10.52 7.05
CA TYR A 133 -6.58 -11.97 7.13
C TYR A 133 -5.41 -12.37 8.05
N LEU A 134 -4.27 -11.71 7.91
CA LEU A 134 -3.09 -11.92 8.74
C LEU A 134 -3.25 -11.40 10.19
N GLY A 135 -4.38 -10.79 10.55
CA GLY A 135 -4.68 -10.31 11.89
C GLY A 135 -3.82 -9.11 12.34
N VAL A 136 -3.06 -8.49 11.44
CA VAL A 136 -2.15 -7.38 11.79
C VAL A 136 -2.80 -6.01 11.75
N HIS A 137 -3.97 -5.87 11.11
CA HIS A 137 -4.75 -4.63 11.02
C HIS A 137 -6.25 -4.87 11.19
N TYR A 138 -6.94 -3.87 11.76
CA TYR A 138 -8.40 -3.83 11.74
C TYR A 138 -8.89 -3.39 10.35
N PRO A 139 -10.15 -3.74 9.97
CA PRO A 139 -10.74 -3.25 8.71
C PRO A 139 -10.69 -1.72 8.58
N THR A 140 -10.91 -0.99 9.68
CA THR A 140 -10.83 0.48 9.71
C THR A 140 -9.44 1.01 9.39
N ASP A 141 -8.35 0.32 9.84
CA ASP A 141 -6.97 0.72 9.53
C ASP A 141 -6.70 0.62 8.03
N VAL A 142 -7.25 -0.44 7.41
CA VAL A 142 -7.11 -0.70 5.97
C VAL A 142 -7.91 0.31 5.15
N ILE A 143 -9.16 0.59 5.54
CA ILE A 143 -10.02 1.57 4.85
C ILE A 143 -9.38 2.95 4.91
N VAL A 144 -8.94 3.41 6.08
CA VAL A 144 -8.30 4.73 6.22
C VAL A 144 -6.98 4.78 5.46
N GLY A 145 -6.14 3.73 5.53
CA GLY A 145 -4.93 3.64 4.73
C GLY A 145 -5.21 3.75 3.22
N ALA A 146 -6.22 3.02 2.73
CA ALA A 146 -6.64 3.06 1.33
C ALA A 146 -7.10 4.47 0.89
N LEU A 147 -7.92 5.13 1.72
CA LEU A 147 -8.40 6.49 1.45
C LEU A 147 -7.25 7.50 1.43
N LEU A 148 -6.29 7.39 2.35
CA LEU A 148 -5.10 8.24 2.38
C LEU A 148 -4.24 8.02 1.14
N GLY A 149 -3.92 6.75 0.81
CA GLY A 149 -3.12 6.40 -0.36
C GLY A 149 -3.71 6.91 -1.67
N TYR A 150 -5.03 6.74 -1.85
CA TYR A 150 -5.74 7.25 -3.00
C TYR A 150 -5.84 8.79 -2.98
N GLY A 151 -6.33 9.36 -1.87
CA GLY A 151 -6.65 10.78 -1.78
C GLY A 151 -5.42 11.67 -1.89
N ILE A 152 -4.36 11.39 -1.11
CA ILE A 152 -3.11 12.16 -1.17
C ILE A 152 -2.49 12.07 -2.58
N THR A 153 -2.51 10.87 -3.19
CA THR A 153 -2.00 10.70 -4.55
C THR A 153 -2.81 11.50 -5.57
N LYS A 154 -4.15 11.53 -5.46
CA LYS A 154 -5.00 12.33 -6.36
C LYS A 154 -4.75 13.82 -6.21
N VAL A 155 -4.65 14.31 -4.97
CA VAL A 155 -4.31 15.73 -4.69
C VAL A 155 -2.92 16.06 -5.26
N PHE A 156 -1.94 15.20 -5.02
CA PHE A 156 -0.59 15.37 -5.54
C PHE A 156 -0.57 15.44 -7.08
N LEU A 157 -1.31 14.56 -7.75
CA LEU A 157 -1.42 14.56 -9.22
C LEU A 157 -2.11 15.81 -9.76
N HIS A 158 -3.08 16.36 -9.03
CA HIS A 158 -3.77 17.59 -9.41
C HIS A 158 -2.82 18.80 -9.42
N TYR A 159 -1.98 18.94 -8.41
CA TYR A 159 -1.08 20.09 -8.27
C TYR A 159 0.27 19.93 -8.96
N LEU A 160 0.78 18.71 -9.12
CA LEU A 160 2.13 18.43 -9.59
C LEU A 160 2.21 17.61 -10.88
N THR A 161 1.18 17.57 -11.68
CA THR A 161 1.00 16.87 -12.97
C THR A 161 2.15 15.93 -13.36
N LEU A 162 2.00 14.63 -13.10
CA LEU A 162 2.82 13.61 -13.75
C LEU A 162 2.36 13.51 -15.21
N PRO A 163 3.27 13.40 -16.21
CA PRO A 163 2.88 13.28 -17.59
C PRO A 163 1.98 12.04 -17.79
N SER A 164 0.77 12.26 -18.30
CA SER A 164 -0.15 11.20 -18.67
C SER A 164 0.37 10.42 -19.89
N SER A 165 -0.22 9.23 -20.12
CA SER A 165 0.10 8.43 -21.33
C SER A 165 -0.19 9.19 -22.63
N ASP A 166 -1.16 10.10 -22.62
CA ASP A 166 -1.59 10.86 -23.79
C ASP A 166 -0.60 11.98 -24.13
N GLU A 167 0.01 12.63 -23.13
CA GLU A 167 1.06 13.63 -23.33
C GLU A 167 2.36 13.03 -23.92
N LYS A 168 2.58 11.72 -23.69
CA LYS A 168 3.70 11.00 -24.30
C LYS A 168 3.48 10.67 -25.78
N ARG A 169 2.23 10.50 -26.22
CA ARG A 169 1.88 10.31 -27.63
C ARG A 169 2.09 11.59 -28.43
N LEU A 170 1.61 12.73 -27.90
CA LEU A 170 1.70 14.04 -28.57
C LEU A 170 3.15 14.58 -28.70
N ARG A 171 4.12 14.04 -27.98
CA ARG A 171 5.54 14.43 -28.10
C ARG A 171 6.37 13.51 -29.02
N ARG A 172 5.75 12.50 -29.60
CA ARG A 172 6.42 11.58 -30.55
C ARG A 172 6.03 11.83 -32.01
N ASP A 173 5.01 12.65 -32.23
CA ASP A 173 4.56 13.19 -33.53
C ASP A 173 5.14 14.61 -33.71
#